data_437240604713e5f2f1b29d3917f1acb5
#
_entry.id   437240604713e5f2f1b29d3917f1acb5
#
_cell.length_a   1.000
_cell.length_b   1.000
_cell.length_c   1.000
_cell.angle_alpha   90.00
_cell.angle_beta   90.00
_cell.angle_gamma   90.00
#
_symmetry.space_group_name_H-M   'P 1'
#
loop_
_entity.id
_entity.type
_entity.pdbx_description
1 polymer ?
#
loop_
_entity_poly.entity_id
_entity_poly.type
_entity_poly.pdbx_seq_one_letter_code
_entity_poly.pdbx_strand_id
1 'polypeptide(L)'
;MRFKKLVVCVMAVLLMTGTVCGSTTLSMAAEQKKTYSDSDLKRMAAIIYCEAGNQSYAGKVAVGIVVMNRKRSSSFPNTVSGVLKQRRQFTPVATGKWSKEMKRYDRGAYKKGARAKCLKAAKDALGGAKTVTYRGKEINMKRYHFFSQRLKNAK
;
A
#
# COMPACT_ATOMS: atom_id res chain seq x y z
N MET A 1 -4.71 58.05 -48.32
CA MET A 1 -4.87 58.16 -46.82
C MET A 1 -5.84 57.18 -46.18
N ARG A 2 -6.32 56.19 -46.94
CA ARG A 2 -7.29 55.18 -46.43
C ARG A 2 -6.68 53.80 -46.12
N PHE A 3 -5.49 53.50 -46.62
CA PHE A 3 -4.82 52.22 -46.40
C PHE A 3 -4.13 52.08 -45.04
N LYS A 4 -3.70 53.17 -44.43
CA LYS A 4 -3.02 53.16 -43.12
C LYS A 4 -3.99 52.90 -41.94
N LYS A 5 -5.28 53.21 -42.08
CA LYS A 5 -6.30 52.97 -41.05
C LYS A 5 -6.79 51.52 -41.02
N LEU A 6 -6.71 50.84 -42.20
CA LEU A 6 -7.15 49.44 -42.30
C LEU A 6 -6.15 48.47 -41.65
N VAL A 7 -4.84 48.79 -41.77
CA VAL A 7 -3.78 47.94 -41.16
C VAL A 7 -3.79 48.01 -39.65
N VAL A 8 -4.13 49.16 -39.07
CA VAL A 8 -4.18 49.31 -37.62
C VAL A 8 -5.39 48.56 -36.99
N CYS A 9 -6.53 48.49 -37.69
CA CYS A 9 -7.70 47.74 -37.22
C CYS A 9 -7.49 46.21 -37.28
N VAL A 10 -6.73 45.71 -38.27
CA VAL A 10 -6.45 44.27 -38.39
C VAL A 10 -5.46 43.82 -37.32
N MET A 11 -4.50 44.67 -36.90
CA MET A 11 -3.58 44.34 -35.82
C MET A 11 -4.25 44.38 -34.43
N ALA A 12 -5.26 45.21 -34.22
CA ALA A 12 -5.97 45.28 -32.94
C ALA A 12 -6.89 44.08 -32.68
N VAL A 13 -7.36 43.41 -33.74
CA VAL A 13 -8.23 42.21 -33.60
C VAL A 13 -7.42 40.93 -33.32
N LEU A 14 -6.13 40.89 -33.72
CA LEU A 14 -5.27 39.72 -33.47
C LEU A 14 -4.73 39.64 -32.02
N LEU A 15 -4.90 40.67 -31.19
CA LEU A 15 -4.42 40.69 -29.81
C LEU A 15 -5.47 40.30 -28.78
N MET A 16 -6.68 39.99 -29.19
CA MET A 16 -7.79 39.58 -28.27
C MET A 16 -8.18 38.11 -28.36
N THR A 17 -7.45 37.28 -29.11
CA THR A 17 -7.56 35.84 -28.94
C THR A 17 -6.64 35.45 -27.81
N GLY A 18 -7.07 35.74 -26.56
CA GLY A 18 -6.52 35.16 -25.37
C GLY A 18 -6.57 33.65 -25.50
N THR A 19 -5.44 33.08 -25.83
CA THR A 19 -5.22 31.65 -25.74
C THR A 19 -5.43 31.30 -24.26
N VAL A 20 -6.65 30.82 -23.93
CA VAL A 20 -6.87 30.08 -22.70
C VAL A 20 -6.05 28.80 -22.88
N CYS A 21 -4.78 28.90 -22.57
CA CYS A 21 -3.93 27.75 -22.33
C CYS A 21 -4.50 27.11 -21.05
N GLY A 22 -5.51 26.30 -21.23
CA GLY A 22 -5.98 25.38 -20.21
C GLY A 22 -4.80 24.50 -19.88
N SER A 23 -4.06 24.87 -18.84
CA SER A 23 -3.12 23.99 -18.19
C SER A 23 -3.93 22.82 -17.67
N THR A 24 -4.15 21.81 -18.51
CA THR A 24 -4.48 20.48 -18.03
C THR A 24 -3.25 20.05 -17.26
N THR A 25 -3.29 20.31 -15.95
CA THR A 25 -2.43 19.61 -15.02
C THR A 25 -2.82 18.15 -15.12
N LEU A 26 -2.18 17.44 -16.05
CA LEU A 26 -2.05 16.00 -15.98
C LEU A 26 -1.39 15.75 -14.64
N SER A 27 -2.21 15.49 -13.63
CA SER A 27 -1.77 14.89 -12.39
C SER A 27 -1.25 13.50 -12.80
N MET A 28 0.00 13.46 -13.23
CA MET A 28 0.77 12.23 -13.28
C MET A 28 0.89 11.80 -11.83
N ALA A 29 -0.09 11.00 -11.38
CA ALA A 29 0.10 10.16 -10.22
C ALA A 29 1.36 9.36 -10.55
N ALA A 30 2.48 9.77 -9.94
CA ALA A 30 3.74 9.09 -10.10
C ALA A 30 3.47 7.63 -9.70
N GLU A 31 3.47 6.75 -10.69
CA GLU A 31 3.34 5.31 -10.49
C GLU A 31 4.53 4.90 -9.63
N GLN A 32 4.28 4.82 -8.33
CA GLN A 32 5.30 4.50 -7.34
C GLN A 32 5.89 3.15 -7.74
N LYS A 33 7.14 3.17 -8.25
CA LYS A 33 7.86 1.98 -8.71
C LYS A 33 7.71 0.87 -7.69
N LYS A 34 6.99 -0.16 -8.05
CA LYS A 34 6.66 -1.30 -7.20
C LYS A 34 7.95 -1.98 -6.74
N THR A 35 8.26 -1.88 -5.46
CA THR A 35 9.51 -2.37 -4.86
C THR A 35 9.44 -3.83 -4.39
N TYR A 36 8.37 -4.56 -4.72
CA TYR A 36 8.10 -5.93 -4.30
C TYR A 36 7.46 -6.77 -5.40
N SER A 37 7.65 -8.08 -5.35
CA SER A 37 7.08 -9.02 -6.32
C SER A 37 5.58 -9.26 -6.09
N ASP A 38 4.86 -9.67 -7.14
CA ASP A 38 3.44 -10.09 -7.02
C ASP A 38 3.29 -11.30 -6.12
N SER A 39 4.28 -12.18 -6.11
CA SER A 39 4.27 -13.34 -5.23
C SER A 39 4.41 -12.95 -3.76
N ASP A 40 5.20 -11.92 -3.42
CA ASP A 40 5.28 -11.41 -2.06
C ASP A 40 4.00 -10.68 -1.66
N LEU A 41 3.39 -9.93 -2.58
CA LEU A 41 2.09 -9.29 -2.34
C LEU A 41 1.01 -10.34 -2.02
N LYS A 42 0.91 -11.40 -2.82
CA LYS A 42 -0.03 -12.50 -2.58
C LYS A 42 0.20 -13.17 -1.22
N ARG A 43 1.47 -13.53 -0.91
CA ARG A 43 1.84 -14.15 0.35
C ARG A 43 1.50 -13.27 1.54
N MET A 44 1.82 -11.98 1.46
CA MET A 44 1.58 -11.00 2.51
C MET A 44 0.07 -10.76 2.71
N ALA A 45 -0.69 -10.56 1.65
CA ALA A 45 -2.14 -10.36 1.73
C ALA A 45 -2.84 -11.57 2.35
N ALA A 46 -2.44 -12.79 1.97
CA ALA A 46 -3.00 -14.03 2.50
C ALA A 46 -2.70 -14.21 3.99
N ILE A 47 -1.48 -13.94 4.46
CA ILE A 47 -1.15 -14.07 5.88
C ILE A 47 -1.84 -12.99 6.71
N ILE A 48 -1.90 -11.75 6.24
CA ILE A 48 -2.63 -10.67 6.91
C ILE A 48 -4.11 -11.03 7.08
N TYR A 49 -4.72 -11.64 6.06
CA TYR A 49 -6.11 -12.08 6.18
C TYR A 49 -6.28 -13.18 7.22
N CYS A 50 -5.36 -14.16 7.26
CA CYS A 50 -5.41 -15.24 8.22
C CYS A 50 -5.23 -14.78 9.67
N GLU A 51 -4.35 -13.80 9.92
CA GLU A 51 -4.00 -13.31 11.26
C GLU A 51 -4.90 -12.16 11.73
N ALA A 52 -5.34 -11.29 10.83
CA ALA A 52 -6.00 -10.04 11.16
C ALA A 52 -7.22 -9.72 10.29
N GLY A 53 -7.84 -10.70 9.62
CA GLY A 53 -8.93 -10.47 8.66
C GLY A 53 -10.12 -9.70 9.24
N ASN A 54 -10.42 -9.88 10.53
CA ASN A 54 -11.48 -9.20 11.28
C ASN A 54 -10.99 -8.02 12.15
N GLN A 55 -9.69 -7.71 12.13
CA GLN A 55 -9.13 -6.61 12.90
C GLN A 55 -9.31 -5.24 12.19
N SER A 56 -8.99 -4.15 12.92
CA SER A 56 -8.91 -2.81 12.34
C SER A 56 -7.88 -2.75 11.20
N TYR A 57 -7.93 -1.70 10.38
CA TYR A 57 -6.94 -1.51 9.32
C TYR A 57 -5.51 -1.39 9.88
N ALA A 58 -5.36 -0.66 10.98
CA ALA A 58 -4.09 -0.56 11.70
C ALA A 58 -3.54 -1.94 12.11
N GLY A 59 -4.39 -2.82 12.63
CA GLY A 59 -4.01 -4.19 12.98
C GLY A 59 -3.54 -5.00 11.77
N LYS A 60 -4.19 -4.84 10.61
CA LYS A 60 -3.78 -5.48 9.36
C LYS A 60 -2.40 -4.99 8.89
N VAL A 61 -2.17 -3.68 8.90
CA VAL A 61 -0.87 -3.09 8.53
C VAL A 61 0.22 -3.52 9.51
N ALA A 62 -0.08 -3.57 10.82
CA ALA A 62 0.84 -4.01 11.85
C ALA A 62 1.37 -5.44 11.60
N VAL A 63 0.50 -6.38 11.20
CA VAL A 63 0.93 -7.74 10.80
C VAL A 63 1.98 -7.67 9.70
N GLY A 64 1.71 -6.91 8.65
CA GLY A 64 2.65 -6.77 7.52
C GLY A 64 3.97 -6.13 7.93
N ILE A 65 3.94 -5.08 8.78
CA ILE A 65 5.16 -4.42 9.29
C ILE A 65 6.02 -5.40 10.08
N VAL A 66 5.44 -6.24 10.94
CA VAL A 66 6.19 -7.24 11.71
C VAL A 66 6.90 -8.23 10.78
N VAL A 67 6.24 -8.73 9.73
CA VAL A 67 6.87 -9.59 8.72
C VAL A 67 8.05 -8.87 8.03
N MET A 68 7.87 -7.61 7.66
CA MET A 68 8.91 -6.83 7.00
C MET A 68 10.07 -6.47 7.94
N ASN A 69 9.82 -6.23 9.22
CA ASN A 69 10.87 -6.02 10.21
C ASN A 69 11.71 -7.28 10.39
N ARG A 70 11.07 -8.46 10.50
CA ARG A 70 11.79 -9.74 10.53
C ARG A 70 12.66 -9.93 9.30
N LYS A 71 12.09 -9.73 8.10
CA LYS A 71 12.84 -9.83 6.83
C LYS A 71 14.09 -8.94 6.79
N ARG A 72 14.06 -7.76 7.45
CA ARG A 72 15.20 -6.81 7.49
C ARG A 72 16.22 -7.12 8.60
N SER A 73 15.86 -7.92 9.57
CA SER A 73 16.74 -8.29 10.69
C SER A 73 17.58 -9.51 10.35
N SER A 74 18.87 -9.46 10.67
CA SER A 74 19.81 -10.59 10.49
C SER A 74 19.43 -11.84 11.29
N SER A 75 18.60 -11.69 12.33
CA SER A 75 18.11 -12.80 13.16
C SER A 75 17.00 -13.63 12.51
N PHE A 76 16.53 -13.25 11.31
CA PHE A 76 15.42 -13.89 10.62
C PHE A 76 15.75 -14.12 9.13
N PRO A 77 15.00 -14.98 8.44
CA PRO A 77 15.15 -15.14 6.99
C PRO A 77 14.96 -13.82 6.23
N ASN A 78 15.78 -13.57 5.23
CA ASN A 78 15.78 -12.33 4.43
C ASN A 78 14.71 -12.27 3.33
N THR A 79 13.76 -13.20 3.29
CA THR A 79 12.66 -13.23 2.33
C THR A 79 11.30 -13.28 3.02
N VAL A 80 10.25 -12.73 2.41
CA VAL A 80 8.88 -12.82 2.92
C VAL A 80 8.48 -14.28 3.11
N SER A 81 8.73 -15.12 2.10
CA SER A 81 8.42 -16.55 2.18
C SER A 81 9.15 -17.25 3.32
N GLY A 82 10.44 -16.96 3.52
CA GLY A 82 11.24 -17.53 4.60
C GLY A 82 10.71 -17.16 5.98
N VAL A 83 10.41 -15.86 6.19
CA VAL A 83 9.83 -15.38 7.46
C VAL A 83 8.50 -16.08 7.75
N LEU A 84 7.62 -16.19 6.76
CA LEU A 84 6.29 -16.80 6.95
C LEU A 84 6.36 -18.30 7.23
N LYS A 85 7.37 -19.00 6.68
CA LYS A 85 7.55 -20.44 6.87
C LYS A 85 8.35 -20.82 8.11
N GLN A 86 8.79 -19.84 8.92
CA GLN A 86 9.46 -20.16 10.17
C GLN A 86 8.58 -21.02 11.09
N ARG A 87 9.17 -22.08 11.61
CA ARG A 87 8.47 -23.05 12.46
C ARG A 87 7.81 -22.34 13.66
N ARG A 88 6.54 -22.64 13.92
CA ARG A 88 5.75 -22.14 15.05
C ARG A 88 5.52 -20.62 15.07
N GLN A 89 5.83 -19.89 13.99
CA GLN A 89 5.62 -18.42 13.97
C GLN A 89 4.23 -18.03 13.46
N PHE A 90 3.72 -18.76 12.48
CA PHE A 90 2.43 -18.49 11.85
C PHE A 90 1.60 -19.78 11.79
N THR A 91 0.67 -19.96 12.72
CA THR A 91 -0.24 -21.12 12.77
C THR A 91 -0.97 -21.36 11.43
N PRO A 92 -1.48 -20.34 10.71
CA PRO A 92 -2.14 -20.54 9.41
C PRO A 92 -1.25 -21.19 8.35
N VAL A 93 0.06 -21.03 8.43
CA VAL A 93 1.02 -21.68 7.51
C VAL A 93 1.09 -23.17 7.81
N ALA A 94 1.24 -23.54 9.08
CA ALA A 94 1.30 -24.94 9.52
C ALA A 94 -0.01 -25.71 9.27
N THR A 95 -1.16 -25.04 9.41
CA THR A 95 -2.49 -25.66 9.24
C THR A 95 -3.00 -25.64 7.79
N GLY A 96 -2.24 -25.13 6.83
CA GLY A 96 -2.63 -25.01 5.42
C GLY A 96 -3.69 -23.91 5.13
N LYS A 97 -4.16 -23.17 6.13
CA LYS A 97 -5.11 -22.06 5.94
C LYS A 97 -4.54 -20.98 5.02
N TRP A 98 -3.27 -20.65 5.21
CA TRP A 98 -2.55 -19.69 4.36
C TRP A 98 -2.50 -20.13 2.89
N SER A 99 -2.21 -21.41 2.61
CA SER A 99 -2.20 -21.94 1.24
C SER A 99 -3.58 -21.90 0.59
N LYS A 100 -4.64 -22.20 1.36
CA LYS A 100 -6.02 -22.05 0.89
C LYS A 100 -6.35 -20.59 0.55
N GLU A 101 -5.86 -19.65 1.36
CA GLU A 101 -6.11 -18.22 1.14
C GLU A 101 -5.33 -17.68 -0.07
N MET A 102 -4.12 -18.16 -0.33
CA MET A 102 -3.38 -17.84 -1.56
C MET A 102 -4.12 -18.33 -2.82
N LYS A 103 -4.73 -19.54 -2.79
CA LYS A 103 -5.58 -20.03 -3.89
C LYS A 103 -6.81 -19.14 -4.11
N ARG A 104 -7.39 -18.56 -3.05
CA ARG A 104 -8.49 -17.59 -3.16
C ARG A 104 -8.03 -16.27 -3.77
N TYR A 105 -6.82 -15.83 -3.47
CA TYR A 105 -6.22 -14.67 -4.11
C TYR A 105 -6.12 -14.87 -5.63
N ASP A 106 -5.62 -16.02 -6.09
CA ASP A 106 -5.50 -16.35 -7.51
C ASP A 106 -6.86 -16.36 -8.23
N ARG A 107 -7.93 -16.72 -7.52
CA ARG A 107 -9.31 -16.69 -8.03
C ARG A 107 -9.97 -15.30 -7.93
N GLY A 108 -9.23 -14.26 -7.61
CA GLY A 108 -9.71 -12.88 -7.57
C GLY A 108 -10.53 -12.49 -6.34
N ALA A 109 -10.49 -13.27 -5.24
CA ALA A 109 -11.29 -12.99 -4.04
C ALA A 109 -10.87 -11.71 -3.28
N TYR A 110 -9.74 -11.09 -3.65
CA TYR A 110 -9.19 -9.91 -2.98
C TYR A 110 -9.67 -8.56 -3.55
N LYS A 111 -10.76 -8.57 -4.33
CA LYS A 111 -11.30 -7.35 -4.96
C LYS A 111 -12.20 -6.53 -4.04
N LYS A 112 -12.79 -7.11 -2.98
CA LYS A 112 -13.74 -6.43 -2.08
C LYS A 112 -13.69 -6.96 -0.64
N GLY A 113 -14.34 -6.22 0.27
CA GLY A 113 -14.51 -6.60 1.67
C GLY A 113 -13.21 -6.63 2.47
N ALA A 114 -13.13 -7.51 3.46
CA ALA A 114 -11.99 -7.66 4.35
C ALA A 114 -10.71 -8.04 3.59
N ARG A 115 -10.81 -8.85 2.53
CA ARG A 115 -9.67 -9.26 1.70
C ARG A 115 -9.06 -8.09 0.94
N ALA A 116 -9.87 -7.20 0.37
CA ALA A 116 -9.37 -5.98 -0.28
C ALA A 116 -8.62 -5.07 0.70
N LYS A 117 -9.12 -4.95 1.94
CA LYS A 117 -8.42 -4.22 3.01
C LYS A 117 -7.09 -4.89 3.38
N CYS A 118 -7.03 -6.22 3.39
CA CYS A 118 -5.78 -6.96 3.62
C CYS A 118 -4.79 -6.80 2.47
N LEU A 119 -5.27 -6.78 1.22
CA LEU A 119 -4.45 -6.49 0.05
C LEU A 119 -3.85 -5.08 0.11
N LYS A 120 -4.65 -4.07 0.48
CA LYS A 120 -4.17 -2.70 0.67
C LYS A 120 -3.11 -2.65 1.79
N ALA A 121 -3.37 -3.27 2.94
CA ALA A 121 -2.43 -3.33 4.05
C ALA A 121 -1.11 -4.04 3.68
N ALA A 122 -1.17 -5.07 2.83
CA ALA A 122 0.01 -5.75 2.30
C ALA A 122 0.84 -4.81 1.41
N LYS A 123 0.20 -4.01 0.56
CA LYS A 123 0.88 -3.00 -0.27
C LYS A 123 1.56 -1.94 0.60
N ASP A 124 0.88 -1.42 1.63
CA ASP A 124 1.44 -0.42 2.54
C ASP A 124 2.68 -0.98 3.27
N ALA A 125 2.60 -2.18 3.83
CA ALA A 125 3.71 -2.81 4.54
C ALA A 125 4.91 -3.11 3.62
N LEU A 126 4.67 -3.68 2.44
CA LEU A 126 5.69 -3.98 1.44
C LEU A 126 6.30 -2.70 0.86
N GLY A 127 5.51 -1.65 0.72
CA GLY A 127 5.93 -0.30 0.31
C GLY A 127 6.75 0.44 1.37
N GLY A 128 6.93 -0.14 2.56
CA GLY A 128 7.84 0.41 3.57
C GLY A 128 7.18 1.11 4.73
N ALA A 129 5.87 0.94 4.97
CA ALA A 129 5.22 1.46 6.17
C ALA A 129 5.97 1.03 7.44
N LYS A 130 6.12 1.96 8.38
CA LYS A 130 6.83 1.78 9.66
C LYS A 130 5.98 2.19 10.86
N THR A 131 4.85 2.80 10.61
CA THR A 131 3.91 3.31 11.61
C THR A 131 2.50 2.83 11.32
N VAL A 132 1.67 2.80 12.34
CA VAL A 132 0.22 2.60 12.23
C VAL A 132 -0.50 3.64 13.07
N THR A 133 -1.66 4.11 12.61
CA THR A 133 -2.53 4.98 13.41
C THR A 133 -3.64 4.16 14.03
N TYR A 134 -3.71 4.14 15.35
CA TYR A 134 -4.75 3.45 16.09
C TYR A 134 -5.37 4.38 17.15
N ARG A 135 -6.69 4.56 17.11
CA ARG A 135 -7.43 5.48 18.00
C ARG A 135 -6.82 6.90 18.03
N GLY A 136 -6.47 7.44 16.86
CA GLY A 136 -5.89 8.78 16.74
C GLY A 136 -4.42 8.91 17.16
N LYS A 137 -3.80 7.84 17.66
CA LYS A 137 -2.38 7.82 18.03
C LYS A 137 -1.54 7.12 16.96
N GLU A 138 -0.44 7.73 16.57
CA GLU A 138 0.57 7.10 15.72
C GLU A 138 1.49 6.23 16.55
N ILE A 139 1.65 4.98 16.13
CA ILE A 139 2.49 3.97 16.78
C ILE A 139 3.63 3.62 15.84
N ASN A 140 4.87 3.90 16.27
CA ASN A 140 6.06 3.51 15.54
C ASN A 140 6.35 2.02 15.75
N MET A 141 6.34 1.27 14.65
CA MET A 141 6.47 -0.19 14.64
C MET A 141 7.88 -0.68 14.26
N LYS A 142 8.86 0.19 14.06
CA LYS A 142 10.20 -0.16 13.50
C LYS A 142 10.93 -1.30 14.25
N ARG A 143 10.69 -1.46 15.55
CA ARG A 143 11.36 -2.46 16.41
C ARG A 143 10.48 -3.66 16.77
N TYR A 144 9.25 -3.74 16.23
CA TYR A 144 8.33 -4.81 16.57
C TYR A 144 8.57 -6.03 15.69
N HIS A 145 9.07 -7.12 16.29
CA HIS A 145 9.28 -8.42 15.64
C HIS A 145 8.26 -9.48 16.08
N PHE A 146 7.44 -9.18 17.08
CA PHE A 146 6.45 -10.09 17.66
C PHE A 146 5.11 -9.39 17.86
N PHE A 147 4.02 -10.16 17.73
CA PHE A 147 2.69 -9.73 18.16
C PHE A 147 2.57 -9.98 19.64
N SER A 148 2.70 -8.95 20.48
CA SER A 148 2.35 -9.08 21.89
C SER A 148 0.92 -8.58 22.11
N GLN A 149 0.18 -9.25 23.01
CA GLN A 149 -1.14 -8.76 23.42
C GLN A 149 -1.07 -7.44 24.21
N ARG A 150 0.11 -6.93 24.52
CA ARG A 150 0.33 -5.67 25.24
C ARG A 150 -0.19 -4.42 24.50
N LEU A 151 -0.45 -4.49 23.20
CA LEU A 151 -1.15 -3.39 22.49
C LEU A 151 -2.60 -3.20 22.94
N LYS A 152 -3.20 -4.17 23.67
CA LYS A 152 -4.53 -4.01 24.27
C LYS A 152 -4.54 -3.09 25.49
N ASN A 153 -3.42 -2.91 26.16
CA ASN A 153 -3.30 -2.22 27.45
C ASN A 153 -2.40 -0.97 27.42
N ALA A 154 -2.07 -0.44 26.24
CA ALA A 154 -1.46 0.88 26.14
C ALA A 154 -2.56 1.92 26.42
N LYS A 155 -2.75 2.23 27.71
CA LYS A 155 -3.53 3.37 28.19
C LYS A 155 -2.76 4.66 27.91
#